data_4b105d0ecf01e091dea614765e80f9b4
#
_entry.id   4b105d0ecf01e091dea614765e80f9b4
#
_cell.length_a   1.000
_cell.length_b   1.000
_cell.length_c   1.000
_cell.angle_alpha   90.00
_cell.angle_beta   90.00
_cell.angle_gamma   90.00
#
_symmetry.space_group_name_H-M   'P 1'
#
loop_
_entity.id
_entity.type
_entity.pdbx_description
1 polymer ?
#
loop_
_entity_poly.entity_id
_entity_poly.type
_entity_poly.pdbx_seq_one_letter_code
_entity_poly.pdbx_strand_id
1 'polypeptide(L)'
;EPYRRQRQMCIREAVICEPLLEQIDLSPYLSKDITQVVAGGESGINARICRYEWILKLRQQCLENHVDFYFKQTGAKFVKDGKLYLLPRKLHHSQAKKAGINLHFSSEQ
;
A
#
# COMPACT_ATOMS: atom_id res chain seq x y z
N GLU A 1 -15.37 -10.64 1.30
CA GLU A 1 -14.34 -10.08 0.50
C GLU A 1 -13.58 -9.03 1.23
N PRO A 2 -12.35 -8.84 0.84
CA PRO A 2 -11.48 -7.95 1.61
C PRO A 2 -11.98 -6.52 1.61
N TYR A 3 -12.79 -6.13 0.64
CA TYR A 3 -13.41 -4.82 0.66
C TYR A 3 -14.72 -4.92 -0.10
N ARG A 4 -15.61 -4.00 0.17
CA ARG A 4 -16.89 -4.02 -0.42
C ARG A 4 -17.07 -2.83 -1.26
N ARG A 5 -17.60 -3.02 -2.41
CA ARG A 5 -17.96 -1.92 -3.23
C ARG A 5 -19.33 -1.55 -2.91
N GLN A 6 -19.51 -0.34 -2.72
CA GLN A 6 -20.79 0.10 -2.42
C GLN A 6 -21.56 0.26 -3.59
N ARG A 7 -21.51 0.22 -4.34
CA ARG A 7 -22.23 0.42 -5.29
C ARG A 7 -22.35 1.36 -5.83
N GLN A 8 -22.36 1.72 -6.52
CA GLN A 8 -22.64 2.38 -7.01
C GLN A 8 -22.42 3.14 -7.78
N MET A 9 -22.47 3.62 -8.27
CA MET A 9 -22.58 4.41 -9.02
C MET A 9 -21.51 5.00 -9.49
N CYS A 10 -20.91 5.42 -10.12
CA CYS A 10 -19.83 6.18 -10.61
C CYS A 10 -18.78 6.46 -9.62
N ILE A 11 -18.91 5.90 -8.48
CA ILE A 11 -17.94 6.17 -7.44
C ILE A 11 -16.72 5.34 -7.64
N ARG A 12 -15.59 5.98 -7.50
CA ARG A 12 -14.34 5.29 -7.58
C ARG A 12 -13.83 5.05 -6.19
N GLU A 13 -13.20 3.92 -6.00
CA GLU A 13 -12.84 3.48 -4.68
C GLU A 13 -11.34 3.41 -4.47
N ALA A 14 -10.92 3.61 -3.23
CA ALA A 14 -9.58 3.33 -2.80
C ALA A 14 -9.60 2.01 -2.05
N VAL A 15 -8.57 1.20 -2.23
CA VAL A 15 -8.40 -0.03 -1.48
C VAL A 15 -7.30 0.23 -0.45
N ILE A 16 -7.60 -0.01 0.81
CA ILE A 16 -6.67 0.25 1.90
C ILE A 16 -6.12 -1.06 2.40
N CYS A 17 -4.81 -1.24 2.29
CA CYS A 17 -4.10 -2.41 2.77
C CYS A 17 -3.18 -1.99 3.92
N GLU A 18 -3.78 -1.68 5.03
CA GLU A 18 -3.05 -1.18 6.18
C GLU A 18 -3.70 -1.76 7.43
N PRO A 19 -3.02 -2.63 8.15
CA PRO A 19 -1.65 -3.05 7.92
C PRO A 19 -1.53 -4.13 6.85
N LEU A 20 -0.45 -4.09 6.11
CA LEU A 20 -0.16 -5.13 5.12
C LEU A 20 0.66 -6.20 5.82
N LEU A 21 0.09 -7.39 5.95
CA LEU A 21 0.66 -8.46 6.78
C LEU A 21 1.17 -9.64 5.99
N GLU A 22 0.97 -9.64 4.70
CA GLU A 22 1.42 -10.73 3.84
C GLU A 22 1.41 -10.25 2.41
N GLN A 23 2.00 -11.04 1.53
CA GLN A 23 1.96 -10.71 0.13
C GLN A 23 0.57 -11.02 -0.40
N ILE A 24 -0.06 -10.05 -1.03
CA ILE A 24 -1.41 -10.24 -1.56
C ILE A 24 -1.43 -9.90 -3.04
N ASP A 25 -2.39 -10.48 -3.74
CA ASP A 25 -2.56 -10.23 -5.16
C ASP A 25 -3.92 -9.59 -5.37
N LEU A 26 -3.91 -8.31 -5.68
CA LEU A 26 -5.13 -7.56 -5.95
C LEU A 26 -5.46 -7.47 -7.43
N SER A 27 -4.61 -8.02 -8.28
CA SER A 27 -4.80 -7.89 -9.72
C SER A 27 -6.21 -8.23 -10.19
N PRO A 28 -6.82 -9.30 -9.69
CA PRO A 28 -8.18 -9.63 -10.17
C PRO A 28 -9.22 -8.57 -9.81
N TYR A 29 -8.92 -7.71 -8.84
CA TYR A 29 -9.90 -6.73 -8.36
C TYR A 29 -9.63 -5.32 -8.87
N LEU A 30 -8.46 -5.08 -9.46
CA LEU A 30 -8.12 -3.73 -9.90
C LEU A 30 -8.78 -3.46 -11.23
N SER A 31 -9.80 -2.63 -11.21
CA SER A 31 -10.58 -2.28 -12.38
C SER A 31 -10.67 -0.78 -12.44
N LYS A 32 -11.39 -0.28 -13.44
CA LYS A 32 -11.51 1.17 -13.56
C LYS A 32 -12.31 1.78 -12.41
N ASP A 33 -12.94 0.96 -11.59
CA ASP A 33 -13.62 1.51 -10.41
C ASP A 33 -12.65 1.72 -9.25
N ILE A 34 -11.46 1.14 -9.31
CA ILE A 34 -10.46 1.29 -8.27
C ILE A 34 -9.45 2.30 -8.76
N THR A 35 -9.35 3.42 -8.07
CA THR A 35 -8.44 4.48 -8.49
C THR A 35 -7.15 4.53 -7.69
N GLN A 36 -7.15 3.94 -6.50
CA GLN A 36 -5.99 4.05 -5.64
C GLN A 36 -5.87 2.87 -4.71
N VAL A 37 -4.65 2.43 -4.48
CA VAL A 37 -4.34 1.45 -3.46
C VAL A 37 -3.41 2.12 -2.46
N VAL A 38 -3.75 2.03 -1.18
CA VAL A 38 -2.94 2.59 -0.11
C VAL A 38 -2.39 1.42 0.69
N ALA A 39 -1.10 1.41 0.93
CA ALA A 39 -0.46 0.33 1.67
C ALA A 39 0.40 0.87 2.80
N GLY A 40 0.50 0.11 3.87
CA GLY A 40 1.33 0.52 4.99
C GLY A 40 1.46 -0.58 6.01
N GLY A 41 2.37 -0.39 6.96
CA GLY A 41 2.58 -1.33 8.03
C GLY A 41 1.80 -0.97 9.27
N GLU A 42 2.02 -1.73 10.31
CA GLU A 42 1.31 -1.57 11.57
C GLU A 42 2.16 -0.78 12.57
N SER A 43 1.53 0.13 13.29
CA SER A 43 2.20 0.90 14.32
C SER A 43 2.00 0.26 15.67
N GLY A 44 2.83 0.66 16.64
CA GLY A 44 2.64 0.24 18.00
C GLY A 44 3.62 -0.82 18.45
N ILE A 45 3.63 -1.06 19.75
CA ILE A 45 4.61 -1.95 20.34
C ILE A 45 4.41 -3.40 19.92
N ASN A 46 3.19 -3.77 19.61
CA ASN A 46 2.88 -5.12 19.18
C ASN A 46 2.73 -5.23 17.67
N ALA A 47 3.33 -4.29 16.94
CA ALA A 47 3.22 -4.26 15.49
C ALA A 47 3.81 -5.53 14.88
N ARG A 48 3.16 -6.02 13.85
CA ARG A 48 3.66 -7.16 13.09
C ARG A 48 4.54 -6.65 11.96
N ILE A 49 5.41 -7.51 11.48
CA ILE A 49 6.36 -7.15 10.44
C ILE A 49 5.66 -6.82 9.12
N CYS A 50 6.15 -5.77 8.46
CA CYS A 50 5.76 -5.45 7.09
C CYS A 50 7.02 -5.57 6.24
N ARG A 51 6.94 -6.29 5.13
CA ARG A 51 8.08 -6.48 4.27
C ARG A 51 8.01 -5.58 3.05
N TYR A 52 9.10 -4.94 2.75
CA TYR A 52 9.18 -4.04 1.59
C TYR A 52 8.83 -4.78 0.29
N GLU A 53 9.22 -6.04 0.19
CA GLU A 53 8.92 -6.81 -1.02
C GLU A 53 7.42 -6.97 -1.24
N TRP A 54 6.64 -7.03 -0.15
CA TRP A 54 5.18 -7.08 -0.28
C TRP A 54 4.64 -5.76 -0.83
N ILE A 55 5.21 -4.66 -0.36
CA ILE A 55 4.84 -3.32 -0.82
C ILE A 55 5.15 -3.19 -2.31
N LEU A 56 6.34 -3.63 -2.72
CA LEU A 56 6.76 -3.52 -4.12
C LEU A 56 5.93 -4.41 -5.04
N LYS A 57 5.53 -5.58 -4.57
CA LYS A 57 4.68 -6.45 -5.38
C LYS A 57 3.32 -5.81 -5.60
N LEU A 58 2.77 -5.20 -4.58
CA LEU A 58 1.49 -4.53 -4.68
C LEU A 58 1.60 -3.33 -5.62
N ARG A 59 2.70 -2.59 -5.51
CA ARG A 59 2.95 -1.46 -6.40
C ARG A 59 3.01 -1.91 -7.85
N GLN A 60 3.65 -3.06 -8.11
CA GLN A 60 3.76 -3.57 -9.47
C GLN A 60 2.39 -3.88 -10.06
N GLN A 61 1.49 -4.44 -9.27
CA GLN A 61 0.14 -4.71 -9.72
C GLN A 61 -0.58 -3.42 -10.09
N CYS A 62 -0.37 -2.37 -9.29
CA CYS A 62 -0.97 -1.08 -9.56
C CYS A 62 -0.40 -0.46 -10.84
N LEU A 63 0.90 -0.59 -11.03
CA LEU A 63 1.56 -0.08 -12.21
C LEU A 63 0.99 -0.72 -13.48
N GLU A 64 0.80 -2.04 -13.43
CA GLU A 64 0.30 -2.77 -14.59
C GLU A 64 -1.16 -2.46 -14.91
N ASN A 65 -1.90 -1.98 -13.93
CA ASN A 65 -3.31 -1.70 -14.10
C ASN A 65 -3.62 -0.21 -14.09
N HIS A 66 -2.60 0.63 -14.09
CA HIS A 66 -2.74 2.09 -14.08
C HIS A 66 -3.58 2.58 -12.91
N VAL A 67 -3.30 2.04 -11.73
CA VAL A 67 -3.97 2.43 -10.50
C VAL A 67 -2.96 3.19 -9.65
N ASP A 68 -3.39 4.30 -9.05
CA ASP A 68 -2.52 5.07 -8.17
C ASP A 68 -2.11 4.22 -6.98
N PHE A 69 -0.88 4.40 -6.54
CA PHE A 69 -0.35 3.65 -5.41
C PHE A 69 0.27 4.60 -4.40
N TYR A 70 -0.09 4.45 -3.15
CA TYR A 70 0.43 5.30 -2.09
C TYR A 70 0.98 4.42 -0.97
N PHE A 71 2.29 4.52 -0.75
CA PHE A 71 2.96 3.86 0.36
C PHE A 71 2.89 4.84 1.53
N LYS A 72 1.95 4.63 2.44
CA LYS A 72 1.62 5.60 3.46
C LYS A 72 2.60 5.62 4.63
N GLN A 73 2.99 4.44 5.08
CA GLN A 73 3.91 4.35 6.22
C GLN A 73 4.55 2.98 6.27
N THR A 74 5.72 2.93 6.92
CA THR A 74 6.46 1.68 7.03
C THR A 74 5.92 0.78 8.12
N GLY A 75 5.32 1.36 9.15
CA GLY A 75 5.02 0.63 10.37
C GLY A 75 6.23 0.57 11.27
N ALA A 76 6.04 -0.03 12.44
CA ALA A 76 7.10 -0.05 13.46
C ALA A 76 8.18 -1.09 13.15
N LYS A 77 7.84 -2.16 12.45
CA LYS A 77 8.78 -3.24 12.16
C LYS A 77 8.78 -3.50 10.66
N PHE A 78 9.81 -3.01 10.01
CA PHE A 78 9.89 -3.04 8.55
C PHE A 78 11.09 -3.86 8.11
N VAL A 79 10.90 -4.77 7.17
CA VAL A 79 11.97 -5.62 6.66
C VAL A 79 12.27 -5.22 5.22
N LYS A 80 13.54 -4.95 4.96
CA LYS A 80 13.99 -4.59 3.63
C LYS A 80 15.34 -5.25 3.40
N ASP A 81 15.47 -5.96 2.28
CA ASP A 81 16.71 -6.64 1.91
C ASP A 81 17.20 -7.56 3.01
N GLY A 82 16.25 -8.26 3.64
CA GLY A 82 16.58 -9.23 4.68
C GLY A 82 16.94 -8.63 6.03
N LYS A 83 16.78 -7.32 6.18
CA LYS A 83 17.15 -6.65 7.41
C LYS A 83 15.93 -6.04 8.08
N LEU A 84 15.82 -6.24 9.40
CA LEU A 84 14.71 -5.70 10.18
C LEU A 84 15.07 -4.33 10.70
N TYR A 85 14.18 -3.37 10.44
CA TYR A 85 14.30 -2.02 10.95
C TYR A 85 13.20 -1.78 11.96
N LEU A 86 13.57 -1.29 13.13
CA LEU A 86 12.61 -0.90 14.16
C LEU A 86 12.51 0.61 14.09
N LEU A 87 11.37 1.11 13.68
CA LEU A 87 11.21 2.53 13.40
C LEU A 87 10.28 3.20 14.40
N PRO A 88 10.70 4.32 14.98
CA PRO A 88 9.79 5.08 15.85
C PRO A 88 8.67 5.68 15.01
N ARG A 89 7.53 5.88 15.66
CA ARG A 89 6.33 6.33 14.96
C ARG A 89 6.56 7.57 14.10
N LYS A 90 7.36 8.50 14.58
CA LYS A 90 7.56 9.74 13.84
C LYS A 90 8.27 9.55 12.50
N LEU A 91 8.90 8.40 12.29
CA LEU A 91 9.59 8.13 11.04
C LEU A 91 8.80 7.28 10.06
N HIS A 92 7.66 6.72 10.48
CA HIS A 92 6.93 5.79 9.62
C HIS A 92 6.53 6.42 8.29
N HIS A 93 5.96 7.60 8.37
CA HIS A 93 5.48 8.29 7.17
C HIS A 93 6.64 8.83 6.32
N SER A 94 7.61 9.47 6.96
CA SER A 94 8.70 10.08 6.22
C SER A 94 9.58 9.05 5.53
N GLN A 95 9.80 7.90 6.14
CA GLN A 95 10.60 6.85 5.50
C GLN A 95 9.86 6.25 4.32
N ALA A 96 8.54 6.09 4.42
CA ALA A 96 7.77 5.61 3.28
C ALA A 96 7.84 6.62 2.14
N LYS A 97 7.74 7.90 2.45
CA LYS A 97 7.82 8.94 1.45
C LYS A 97 9.17 8.96 0.77
N LYS A 98 10.23 8.73 1.53
CA LYS A 98 11.59 8.71 0.99
C LYS A 98 11.80 7.59 -0.01
N ALA A 99 11.04 6.51 0.08
CA ALA A 99 11.19 5.42 -0.85
C ALA A 99 10.88 5.84 -2.28
N GLY A 100 10.04 6.87 -2.44
CA GLY A 100 9.79 7.44 -3.77
C GLY A 100 9.11 6.50 -4.72
N ILE A 101 8.22 5.64 -4.22
CA ILE A 101 7.63 4.61 -5.06
C ILE A 101 6.13 4.82 -5.32
N ASN A 102 5.59 5.95 -4.91
CA ASN A 102 4.18 6.24 -5.16
C ASN A 102 3.91 6.41 -6.65
N LEU A 103 2.71 6.06 -7.06
CA LEU A 103 2.31 6.15 -8.46
C LEU A 103 1.08 7.04 -8.58
N HIS A 104 1.09 7.93 -9.57
CA HIS A 104 -0.01 8.85 -9.80
C HIS A 104 -0.36 8.87 -11.28
N PHE A 105 -1.37 8.13 -11.63
CA PHE A 105 -1.84 8.10 -13.02
C PHE A 105 -2.96 9.08 -13.27
N SER A 106 -3.81 9.27 -12.27
CA SER A 106 -4.96 10.12 -12.45
C SER A 106 -4.59 11.56 -12.69
N SER A 107 -3.41 11.98 -12.27
CA SER A 107 -2.97 13.35 -12.46
C SER A 107 -2.62 13.65 -13.90
N GLU A 108 -2.62 12.64 -14.76
CA GLU A 108 -2.30 12.83 -16.16
C GLU A 108 -3.52 13.22 -16.99
N GLN A 109 -4.65 13.31 -16.37
CA GLN A 109 -5.87 13.67 -17.07
C GLN A 109 -5.85 15.12 -17.59
#